data_3d645745498a2571a5c1d414132a74f5
#
_entry.id   3d645745498a2571a5c1d414132a74f5
#
_cell.length_a   1.000
_cell.length_b   1.000
_cell.length_c   1.000
_cell.angle_alpha   90.00
_cell.angle_beta   90.00
_cell.angle_gamma   90.00
#
_symmetry.space_group_name_H-M   'P 1'
#
loop_
_entity.id
_entity.type
_entity.pdbx_description
1 polymer ?
#
loop_
_entity_poly.entity_id
_entity_poly.type
_entity_poly.pdbx_seq_one_letter_code
_entity_poly.pdbx_strand_id
1 'polypeptide(L)'
;LKVVEAIRFYQPDIVLANALRDRHPDHGKGADLAYEACFLSGLSKIETKRVGIAQRPWRPKQVYHYIQSQLIMPQFVVDVSDFWDKKMDAIKAYQTQFFNPNSAEPETYISKPAFLTFLQSRAEEFGHGINAKYGEGFTTAQMMGVDNLFALK
;
A
#
# COMPACT_ATOMS: atom_id res chain seq x y z
N LEU A 1 -1.69 19.74 -1.03
CA LEU A 1 -0.34 20.06 -1.54
C LEU A 1 0.78 19.37 -0.78
N LYS A 2 0.65 19.02 0.52
CA LYS A 2 1.74 18.37 1.30
C LYS A 2 2.20 17.02 0.71
N VAL A 3 1.28 16.21 0.21
CA VAL A 3 1.62 14.94 -0.47
C VAL A 3 2.32 15.22 -1.81
N VAL A 4 1.89 16.24 -2.56
CA VAL A 4 2.56 16.69 -3.79
C VAL A 4 4.01 17.12 -3.52
N GLU A 5 4.23 17.87 -2.43
CA GLU A 5 5.56 18.29 -1.98
C GLU A 5 6.46 17.09 -1.67
N ALA A 6 5.92 16.08 -0.97
CA ALA A 6 6.64 14.84 -0.65
C ALA A 6 7.00 14.05 -1.92
N ILE A 7 6.05 13.87 -2.85
CA ILE A 7 6.30 13.16 -4.11
C ILE A 7 7.41 13.86 -4.91
N ARG A 8 7.35 15.19 -5.02
CA ARG A 8 8.40 15.95 -5.74
C ARG A 8 9.75 15.92 -5.06
N PHE A 9 9.77 15.78 -3.75
CA PHE A 9 11.02 15.67 -3.01
C PHE A 9 11.69 14.32 -3.18
N TYR A 10 10.91 13.23 -3.00
CA TYR A 10 11.45 11.88 -3.07
C TYR A 10 11.56 11.33 -4.51
N GLN A 11 10.81 11.90 -5.45
CA GLN A 11 10.79 11.51 -6.86
C GLN A 11 10.61 10.00 -7.08
N PRO A 12 9.62 9.35 -6.44
CA PRO A 12 9.43 7.91 -6.58
C PRO A 12 8.96 7.54 -7.98
N ASP A 13 9.45 6.43 -8.52
CA ASP A 13 8.89 5.83 -9.73
C ASP A 13 7.57 5.14 -9.45
N ILE A 14 7.46 4.52 -8.26
CA ILE A 14 6.27 3.77 -7.81
C ILE A 14 5.76 4.37 -6.49
N VAL A 15 4.45 4.54 -6.39
CA VAL A 15 3.76 4.91 -5.15
C VAL A 15 2.85 3.76 -4.73
N LEU A 16 3.01 3.28 -3.51
CA LEU A 16 2.10 2.34 -2.87
C LEU A 16 1.11 3.13 -2.02
N ALA A 17 -0.18 2.97 -2.31
CA ALA A 17 -1.27 3.69 -1.67
C ALA A 17 -2.27 2.74 -1.01
N ASN A 18 -3.12 3.27 -0.15
CA ASN A 18 -4.18 2.53 0.51
C ASN A 18 -5.11 1.85 -0.49
N ALA A 19 -5.85 0.85 -0.03
CA ALA A 19 -6.91 0.19 -0.79
C ALA A 19 -7.96 1.22 -1.25
N LEU A 20 -8.42 1.10 -2.51
CA LEU A 20 -9.46 1.97 -3.10
C LEU A 20 -10.78 1.91 -2.32
N ARG A 21 -11.07 0.74 -1.74
CA ARG A 21 -12.21 0.52 -0.83
C ARG A 21 -11.75 -0.35 0.33
N ASP A 22 -12.21 0.01 1.52
CA ASP A 22 -11.94 -0.81 2.69
C ASP A 22 -12.98 -0.57 3.79
N ARG A 23 -12.90 -1.36 4.88
CA ARG A 23 -13.74 -1.22 6.05
C ARG A 23 -13.68 0.19 6.68
N HIS A 24 -12.47 0.76 6.75
CA HIS A 24 -12.28 2.09 7.30
C HIS A 24 -12.38 3.15 6.18
N PRO A 25 -13.26 4.17 6.34
CA PRO A 25 -13.49 5.18 5.28
C PRO A 25 -12.24 5.99 4.93
N ASP A 26 -11.30 6.17 5.87
CA ASP A 26 -10.08 6.92 5.62
C ASP A 26 -9.10 6.19 4.69
N HIS A 27 -9.22 4.86 4.55
CA HIS A 27 -8.39 4.12 3.61
C HIS A 27 -8.71 4.52 2.16
N GLY A 28 -9.98 4.52 1.77
CA GLY A 28 -10.41 4.98 0.44
C GLY A 28 -10.06 6.45 0.20
N LYS A 29 -10.33 7.33 1.17
CA LYS A 29 -9.95 8.75 1.06
C LYS A 29 -8.44 8.94 0.93
N GLY A 30 -7.65 8.14 1.65
CA GLY A 30 -6.19 8.13 1.53
C GLY A 30 -5.72 7.67 0.15
N ALA A 31 -6.40 6.68 -0.43
CA ALA A 31 -6.14 6.21 -1.78
C ALA A 31 -6.40 7.31 -2.82
N ASP A 32 -7.56 7.97 -2.76
CA ASP A 32 -7.92 9.08 -3.64
C ASP A 32 -6.93 10.23 -3.51
N LEU A 33 -6.61 10.64 -2.27
CA LEU A 33 -5.63 11.69 -2.00
C LEU A 33 -4.26 11.38 -2.61
N ALA A 34 -3.77 10.15 -2.47
CA ALA A 34 -2.48 9.74 -3.01
C ALA A 34 -2.51 9.73 -4.54
N TYR A 35 -3.57 9.21 -5.15
CA TYR A 35 -3.74 9.17 -6.60
C TYR A 35 -3.80 10.58 -7.20
N GLU A 36 -4.64 11.46 -6.65
CA GLU A 36 -4.72 12.86 -7.08
C GLU A 36 -3.39 13.59 -6.92
N ALA A 37 -2.70 13.38 -5.79
CA ALA A 37 -1.40 14.00 -5.55
C ALA A 37 -0.33 13.53 -6.55
N CYS A 38 -0.35 12.26 -6.96
CA CYS A 38 0.54 11.74 -8.01
C CYS A 38 0.27 12.40 -9.36
N PHE A 39 -1.00 12.66 -9.70
CA PHE A 39 -1.34 13.41 -10.90
C PHE A 39 -0.88 14.87 -10.82
N LEU A 40 -1.24 15.58 -9.73
CA LEU A 40 -0.94 17.00 -9.53
C LEU A 40 0.57 17.26 -9.44
N SER A 41 1.35 16.33 -8.89
CA SER A 41 2.81 16.49 -8.76
C SER A 41 3.54 16.59 -10.11
N GLY A 42 2.94 16.07 -11.18
CA GLY A 42 3.46 16.18 -12.54
C GLY A 42 3.11 17.51 -13.26
N LEU A 43 2.24 18.34 -12.68
CA LEU A 43 1.79 19.58 -13.33
C LEU A 43 2.70 20.76 -13.00
N SER A 44 3.27 21.40 -14.02
CA SER A 44 4.20 22.53 -13.84
C SER A 44 3.58 23.76 -13.21
N LYS A 45 2.27 23.97 -13.40
CA LYS A 45 1.54 25.11 -12.82
C LYS A 45 1.15 24.93 -11.35
N ILE A 46 1.30 23.75 -10.80
CA ILE A 46 1.17 23.50 -9.36
C ILE A 46 2.51 23.81 -8.72
N GLU A 47 2.60 24.92 -8.04
CA GLU A 47 3.86 25.34 -7.37
C GLU A 47 3.94 24.75 -5.97
N THR A 48 5.08 24.16 -5.65
CA THR A 48 5.44 23.69 -4.31
C THR A 48 6.87 24.12 -3.97
N LYS A 49 7.10 24.31 -2.66
CA LYS A 49 8.43 24.63 -2.13
C LYS A 49 8.72 23.76 -0.92
N ARG A 50 9.97 23.31 -0.80
CA ARG A 50 10.44 22.63 0.40
C ARG A 50 11.64 23.36 0.96
N VAL A 51 11.56 23.75 2.23
CA VAL A 51 12.58 24.59 2.91
C VAL A 51 12.90 25.86 2.08
N GLY A 52 11.87 26.51 1.52
CA GLY A 52 12.02 27.72 0.70
C GLY A 52 12.47 27.49 -0.75
N ILE A 53 12.89 26.28 -1.11
CA ILE A 53 13.38 25.95 -2.46
C ILE A 53 12.20 25.44 -3.32
N ALA A 54 12.04 26.04 -4.52
CA ALA A 54 11.05 25.61 -5.49
C ALA A 54 11.34 24.19 -5.98
N GLN A 55 10.29 23.37 -6.10
CA GLN A 55 10.39 22.00 -6.55
C GLN A 55 10.01 21.88 -8.03
N ARG A 56 10.76 21.04 -8.76
CA ARG A 56 10.41 20.68 -10.14
C ARG A 56 9.24 19.70 -10.16
N PRO A 57 8.39 19.71 -11.21
CA PRO A 57 7.38 18.70 -11.41
C PRO A 57 8.00 17.30 -11.46
N TRP A 58 7.29 16.34 -10.86
CA TRP A 58 7.62 14.92 -10.91
C TRP A 58 6.34 14.10 -10.92
N ARG A 59 6.21 13.17 -11.83
CA ARG A 59 5.07 12.26 -11.88
C ARG A 59 5.54 10.82 -11.70
N PRO A 60 5.09 10.12 -10.67
CA PRO A 60 5.31 8.69 -10.54
C PRO A 60 4.83 7.93 -11.79
N LYS A 61 5.54 6.89 -12.18
CA LYS A 61 5.18 6.07 -13.35
C LYS A 61 3.98 5.18 -13.04
N GLN A 62 3.89 4.68 -11.80
CA GLN A 62 2.85 3.76 -11.36
C GLN A 62 2.35 4.12 -9.96
N VAL A 63 1.04 3.90 -9.76
CA VAL A 63 0.40 3.94 -8.44
C VAL A 63 -0.28 2.59 -8.23
N TYR A 64 0.15 1.86 -7.21
CA TYR A 64 -0.42 0.58 -6.83
C TYR A 64 -1.15 0.72 -5.49
N HIS A 65 -2.31 0.10 -5.38
CA HIS A 65 -3.11 0.08 -4.16
C HIS A 65 -3.04 -1.31 -3.54
N TYR A 66 -2.51 -1.40 -2.31
CA TYR A 66 -2.49 -2.66 -1.58
C TYR A 66 -3.87 -3.00 -1.03
N ILE A 67 -4.13 -4.29 -0.79
CA ILE A 67 -5.41 -4.80 -0.29
C ILE A 67 -5.31 -4.88 1.24
N GLN A 68 -6.27 -4.26 1.94
CA GLN A 68 -6.30 -4.21 3.40
C GLN A 68 -7.35 -5.19 3.99
N SER A 69 -8.31 -4.72 4.77
CA SER A 69 -9.30 -5.58 5.43
C SER A 69 -10.30 -6.18 4.46
N GLN A 70 -10.88 -5.36 3.58
CA GLN A 70 -11.84 -5.84 2.60
C GLN A 70 -11.13 -6.60 1.47
N LEU A 71 -11.61 -7.79 1.14
CA LEU A 71 -11.09 -8.53 -0.01
C LEU A 71 -11.48 -7.81 -1.30
N ILE A 72 -10.47 -7.44 -2.06
CA ILE A 72 -10.58 -6.98 -3.44
C ILE A 72 -9.74 -7.95 -4.27
N MET A 73 -10.27 -8.43 -5.39
CA MET A 73 -9.50 -9.31 -6.27
C MET A 73 -8.27 -8.55 -6.80
N PRO A 74 -7.05 -9.02 -6.54
CA PRO A 74 -5.84 -8.37 -7.01
C PRO A 74 -5.70 -8.48 -8.52
N GLN A 75 -5.11 -7.47 -9.15
CA GLN A 75 -4.71 -7.53 -10.55
C GLN A 75 -3.34 -8.19 -10.73
N PHE A 76 -2.51 -8.13 -9.69
CA PHE A 76 -1.27 -8.89 -9.60
C PHE A 76 -0.91 -9.15 -8.14
N VAL A 77 -0.06 -10.14 -7.93
CA VAL A 77 0.43 -10.54 -6.61
C VAL A 77 1.95 -10.54 -6.63
N VAL A 78 2.53 -10.00 -5.57
CA VAL A 78 3.98 -10.02 -5.34
C VAL A 78 4.31 -11.10 -4.34
N ASP A 79 5.31 -11.94 -4.64
CA ASP A 79 5.88 -12.90 -3.70
C ASP A 79 6.61 -12.16 -2.57
N VAL A 80 6.13 -12.31 -1.36
CA VAL A 80 6.69 -11.68 -0.15
C VAL A 80 7.17 -12.71 0.86
N SER A 81 7.38 -13.95 0.42
CA SER A 81 7.72 -15.07 1.29
C SER A 81 8.97 -14.80 2.15
N ASP A 82 10.02 -14.25 1.55
CA ASP A 82 11.28 -13.94 2.25
C ASP A 82 11.19 -12.75 3.20
N PHE A 83 10.11 -11.96 3.09
CA PHE A 83 9.89 -10.74 3.89
C PHE A 83 8.72 -10.88 4.86
N TRP A 84 8.08 -12.05 4.94
CA TRP A 84 6.89 -12.25 5.74
C TRP A 84 7.09 -11.94 7.22
N ASP A 85 8.13 -12.46 7.81
CA ASP A 85 8.42 -12.25 9.23
C ASP A 85 8.68 -10.76 9.52
N LYS A 86 9.42 -10.09 8.66
CA LYS A 86 9.66 -8.65 8.75
C LYS A 86 8.37 -7.82 8.65
N LYS A 87 7.45 -8.22 7.77
CA LYS A 87 6.12 -7.61 7.65
C LYS A 87 5.34 -7.77 8.95
N MET A 88 5.32 -8.97 9.51
CA MET A 88 4.61 -9.25 10.77
C MET A 88 5.20 -8.48 11.94
N ASP A 89 6.51 -8.35 12.02
CA ASP A 89 7.19 -7.56 13.04
C ASP A 89 6.85 -6.05 12.91
N ALA A 90 6.82 -5.54 11.68
CA ALA A 90 6.41 -4.16 11.42
C ALA A 90 4.96 -3.88 11.84
N ILE A 91 4.05 -4.84 11.61
CA ILE A 91 2.65 -4.73 12.08
C ILE A 91 2.59 -4.73 13.61
N LYS A 92 3.27 -5.67 14.27
CA LYS A 92 3.30 -5.79 15.74
C LYS A 92 3.96 -4.59 16.42
N ALA A 93 4.79 -3.83 15.73
CA ALA A 93 5.39 -2.61 16.26
C ALA A 93 4.34 -1.52 16.60
N TYR A 94 3.16 -1.56 15.97
CA TYR A 94 2.03 -0.68 16.30
C TYR A 94 1.21 -1.22 17.48
N GLN A 95 1.82 -1.27 18.67
CA GLN A 95 1.28 -1.88 19.88
C GLN A 95 -0.04 -1.26 20.40
N THR A 96 -0.33 -0.02 20.01
CA THR A 96 -1.59 0.66 20.34
C THR A 96 -2.75 0.33 19.41
N GLN A 97 -2.46 -0.31 18.25
CA GLN A 97 -3.48 -0.62 17.24
C GLN A 97 -3.74 -2.12 17.10
N PHE A 98 -2.68 -2.91 17.11
CA PHE A 98 -2.78 -4.35 16.92
C PHE A 98 -2.71 -5.11 18.25
N PHE A 99 -2.84 -6.44 18.19
CA PHE A 99 -2.87 -7.27 19.38
C PHE A 99 -1.63 -7.04 20.24
N ASN A 100 -1.89 -6.62 21.48
CA ASN A 100 -0.93 -6.48 22.56
C ASN A 100 -1.57 -7.02 23.84
N PRO A 101 -1.07 -8.13 24.41
CA PRO A 101 -1.66 -8.74 25.63
C PRO A 101 -1.59 -7.83 26.84
N ASN A 102 -0.75 -6.80 26.83
CA ASN A 102 -0.56 -5.85 27.93
C ASN A 102 -1.34 -4.53 27.71
N SER A 103 -2.14 -4.42 26.66
CA SER A 103 -2.93 -3.21 26.39
C SER A 103 -4.14 -3.13 27.32
N ALA A 104 -4.36 -1.95 27.90
CA ALA A 104 -5.58 -1.61 28.66
C ALA A 104 -6.66 -0.97 27.76
N GLU A 105 -6.39 -0.75 26.48
CA GLU A 105 -7.32 -0.15 25.54
C GLU A 105 -8.48 -1.09 25.19
N PRO A 106 -9.66 -0.55 24.86
CA PRO A 106 -10.80 -1.35 24.43
C PRO A 106 -10.46 -2.22 23.21
N GLU A 107 -10.91 -3.47 23.23
CA GLU A 107 -10.71 -4.38 22.11
C GLU A 107 -11.39 -3.86 20.84
N THR A 108 -10.65 -3.84 19.73
CA THR A 108 -11.11 -3.46 18.40
C THR A 108 -11.03 -4.65 17.46
N TYR A 109 -11.58 -4.52 16.25
CA TYR A 109 -11.46 -5.54 15.20
C TYR A 109 -10.01 -5.94 14.90
N ILE A 110 -9.10 -4.96 14.86
CA ILE A 110 -7.69 -5.20 14.49
C ILE A 110 -6.79 -5.56 15.67
N SER A 111 -7.24 -5.34 16.92
CA SER A 111 -6.47 -5.70 18.12
C SER A 111 -6.71 -7.14 18.61
N LYS A 112 -7.55 -7.91 17.92
CA LYS A 112 -7.78 -9.33 18.21
C LYS A 112 -6.67 -10.21 17.67
N PRO A 113 -6.27 -11.29 18.38
CA PRO A 113 -5.32 -12.28 17.84
C PRO A 113 -5.75 -12.84 16.48
N ALA A 114 -7.06 -13.06 16.30
CA ALA A 114 -7.65 -13.55 15.05
C ALA A 114 -7.35 -12.66 13.84
N PHE A 115 -7.09 -11.38 14.05
CA PHE A 115 -6.73 -10.48 12.96
C PHE A 115 -5.34 -10.80 12.37
N LEU A 116 -4.37 -11.17 13.20
CA LEU A 116 -3.06 -11.61 12.71
C LEU A 116 -3.15 -12.91 11.91
N THR A 117 -3.98 -13.85 12.37
CA THR A 117 -4.28 -15.09 11.63
C THR A 117 -4.95 -14.78 10.28
N PHE A 118 -5.89 -13.84 10.27
CA PHE A 118 -6.54 -13.38 9.04
C PHE A 118 -5.54 -12.80 8.03
N LEU A 119 -4.58 -11.98 8.47
CA LEU A 119 -3.54 -11.43 7.59
C LEU A 119 -2.68 -12.54 6.98
N GLN A 120 -2.32 -13.54 7.79
CA GLN A 120 -1.54 -14.68 7.32
C GLN A 120 -2.31 -15.51 6.30
N SER A 121 -3.57 -15.88 6.60
CA SER A 121 -4.41 -16.68 5.70
C SER A 121 -4.59 -16.00 4.34
N ARG A 122 -4.76 -14.68 4.32
CA ARG A 122 -4.85 -13.92 3.06
C ARG A 122 -3.53 -13.94 2.28
N ALA A 123 -2.40 -13.80 2.96
CA ALA A 123 -1.09 -13.87 2.31
C ALA A 123 -0.80 -15.28 1.76
N GLU A 124 -1.24 -16.33 2.45
CA GLU A 124 -1.16 -17.72 1.99
C GLU A 124 -2.05 -17.94 0.76
N GLU A 125 -3.30 -17.43 0.78
CA GLU A 125 -4.22 -17.50 -0.37
C GLU A 125 -3.64 -16.83 -1.61
N PHE A 126 -3.15 -15.61 -1.49
CA PHE A 126 -2.52 -14.90 -2.61
C PHE A 126 -1.22 -15.58 -3.06
N GLY A 127 -0.41 -16.06 -2.12
CA GLY A 127 0.81 -16.80 -2.42
C GLY A 127 0.53 -18.09 -3.18
N HIS A 128 -0.49 -18.84 -2.76
CA HIS A 128 -0.92 -20.06 -3.44
C HIS A 128 -1.23 -19.81 -4.93
N GLY A 129 -1.88 -18.69 -5.25
CA GLY A 129 -2.22 -18.32 -6.63
C GLY A 129 -1.01 -18.10 -7.56
N ILE A 130 0.19 -17.90 -7.00
CA ILE A 130 1.44 -17.66 -7.75
C ILE A 130 2.55 -18.66 -7.42
N ASN A 131 2.22 -19.80 -6.79
CA ASN A 131 3.16 -20.82 -6.33
C ASN A 131 4.23 -20.28 -5.35
N ALA A 132 3.85 -19.34 -4.48
CA ALA A 132 4.66 -18.80 -3.40
C ALA A 132 4.05 -19.15 -2.04
N LYS A 133 4.83 -19.06 -0.96
CA LYS A 133 4.32 -19.29 0.39
C LYS A 133 3.42 -18.15 0.86
N TYR A 134 3.84 -16.91 0.60
CA TYR A 134 3.10 -15.71 0.96
C TYR A 134 3.09 -14.74 -0.22
N GLY A 135 1.91 -14.17 -0.52
CA GLY A 135 1.72 -13.17 -1.54
C GLY A 135 1.09 -11.89 -1.01
N GLU A 136 1.39 -10.78 -1.63
CA GLU A 136 0.73 -9.50 -1.40
C GLU A 136 0.06 -9.02 -2.67
N GLY A 137 -1.27 -8.81 -2.59
CA GLY A 137 -2.09 -8.44 -3.74
C GLY A 137 -2.17 -6.92 -3.93
N PHE A 138 -2.17 -6.51 -5.20
CA PHE A 138 -2.26 -5.10 -5.58
C PHE A 138 -3.30 -4.88 -6.68
N THR A 139 -3.88 -3.68 -6.68
CA THR A 139 -4.69 -3.15 -7.77
C THR A 139 -4.07 -1.88 -8.34
N THR A 140 -4.38 -1.56 -9.59
CA THR A 140 -3.94 -0.33 -10.26
C THR A 140 -5.01 0.16 -11.22
N ALA A 141 -5.06 1.47 -11.49
CA ALA A 141 -5.93 2.06 -12.50
C ALA A 141 -5.38 1.92 -13.92
N GLN A 142 -4.09 1.61 -14.07
CA GLN A 142 -3.43 1.49 -15.37
C GLN A 142 -3.26 0.02 -15.77
N MET A 143 -3.32 -0.27 -17.07
CA MET A 143 -2.93 -1.58 -17.56
C MET A 143 -1.45 -1.82 -17.27
N MET A 144 -1.14 -3.03 -16.80
CA MET A 144 0.24 -3.45 -16.61
C MET A 144 0.80 -3.97 -17.93
N GLY A 145 1.85 -3.32 -18.43
CA GLY A 145 2.62 -3.80 -19.56
C GLY A 145 3.74 -4.76 -19.10
N VAL A 146 3.93 -5.85 -19.83
CA VAL A 146 5.07 -6.76 -19.64
C VAL A 146 5.83 -6.89 -20.95
N ASP A 147 7.16 -6.93 -20.89
CA ASP A 147 8.01 -7.02 -22.07
C ASP A 147 7.88 -8.39 -22.78
N ASN A 148 7.57 -9.43 -22.01
CA ASN A 148 7.35 -10.77 -22.54
C ASN A 148 6.56 -11.63 -21.52
N LEU A 149 5.96 -12.73 -22.00
CA LEU A 149 5.15 -13.62 -21.17
C LEU A 149 5.97 -14.43 -20.14
N PHE A 150 7.27 -14.61 -20.34
CA PHE A 150 8.13 -15.32 -19.39
C PHE A 150 8.43 -14.49 -18.13
N ALA A 151 8.08 -13.19 -18.12
CA ALA A 151 8.16 -12.35 -16.91
C ALA A 151 7.03 -12.64 -15.92
N LEU A 152 5.99 -13.38 -16.31
CA LEU A 152 4.88 -13.80 -15.48
C LEU A 152 5.18 -15.15 -14.81
N LYS A 153 4.78 -15.29 -13.53
CA LYS A 153 4.83 -16.57 -12.79
C LYS A 153 3.57 -17.40 -13.06
#